data_bf1e25c4e68c940dca8c82153aacfa94
#
_entry.id   bf1e25c4e68c940dca8c82153aacfa94
#
_cell.length_a   1.000
_cell.length_b   1.000
_cell.length_c   1.000
_cell.angle_alpha   90.00
_cell.angle_beta   90.00
_cell.angle_gamma   90.00
#
_symmetry.space_group_name_H-M   'P 1'
#
loop_
_entity.id
_entity.type
_entity.pdbx_description
1 polymer ?
#
loop_
_entity_poly.entity_id
_entity_poly.type
_entity_poly.pdbx_seq_one_letter_code
_entity_poly.pdbx_strand_id
1 'polypeptide(L)'
;MAAKLLVTGGFPNQAPNEVIDLKNENNHCNNIGDDLSGKFKYGTVGGLLNDQPVICGGAYIDTNQCYTVKDQGTLLSGTLHENRMFSASAVINDSLWITGGFDGSSLSKATEMFHLALGKSTPGPELPYPVYHHCVAKINDFQAMMIGGFYNLNPPYLYDFQQEAWTVLPSLMEPRGMAGCATFEEQGQVKVIVSGGTMNGQVFSSTEILDVQSGTWRQGPELPQTLYKHSMVTQNNQVYVIGGETKQGYQSTIYRMECSELLECHWQELTQKIQTPRCQFTAMLVPDELAKCEQN
;
A
#
# COMPACT_ATOMS: atom_id res chain seq x y z
N MET A 1 -18.14 9.40 0.50
CA MET A 1 -18.73 8.06 0.70
C MET A 1 -18.06 7.41 1.89
N ALA A 2 -18.79 6.66 2.68
CA ALA A 2 -18.16 5.83 3.69
C ALA A 2 -17.37 4.74 2.98
N ALA A 3 -16.19 4.45 3.42
CA ALA A 3 -15.34 3.41 2.85
C ALA A 3 -14.83 2.51 3.99
N LYS A 4 -14.76 1.21 3.71
CA LYS A 4 -14.21 0.20 4.61
C LYS A 4 -12.81 -0.16 4.20
N LEU A 5 -12.04 -0.71 5.12
CA LEU A 5 -10.72 -1.24 4.85
C LEU A 5 -10.82 -2.71 4.43
N LEU A 6 -10.37 -3.05 3.24
CA LEU A 6 -10.12 -4.43 2.82
C LEU A 6 -8.65 -4.77 3.06
N VAL A 7 -8.41 -5.89 3.73
CA VAL A 7 -7.08 -6.48 3.95
C VAL A 7 -7.05 -7.86 3.30
N THR A 8 -6.10 -8.09 2.40
CA THR A 8 -6.06 -9.31 1.58
C THR A 8 -4.64 -9.80 1.34
N GLY A 9 -4.46 -11.13 1.30
CA GLY A 9 -3.17 -11.76 1.15
C GLY A 9 -2.27 -11.59 2.38
N GLY A 10 -0.97 -11.71 2.17
CA GLY A 10 0.04 -11.53 3.21
C GLY A 10 0.61 -12.83 3.75
N PHE A 11 1.53 -12.66 4.70
CA PHE A 11 2.16 -13.75 5.42
C PHE A 11 1.74 -13.70 6.91
N PRO A 12 1.31 -14.79 7.57
CA PRO A 12 1.33 -16.19 7.08
C PRO A 12 0.33 -16.44 5.95
N ASN A 13 0.68 -17.41 5.11
CA ASN A 13 -0.16 -17.82 3.98
C ASN A 13 -1.55 -18.28 4.44
N GLN A 14 -2.57 -18.11 3.60
CA GLN A 14 -3.97 -18.52 3.85
C GLN A 14 -4.74 -17.63 4.84
N ALA A 15 -4.27 -16.42 5.13
CA ALA A 15 -5.09 -15.48 5.87
C ALA A 15 -6.33 -15.08 5.04
N PRO A 16 -7.53 -15.09 5.63
CA PRO A 16 -8.76 -14.71 4.92
C PRO A 16 -8.71 -13.24 4.49
N ASN A 17 -9.55 -12.88 3.53
CA ASN A 17 -9.82 -11.48 3.26
C ASN A 17 -10.65 -10.91 4.40
N GLU A 18 -10.21 -9.83 4.98
CA GLU A 18 -10.87 -9.17 6.10
C GLU A 18 -11.36 -7.79 5.70
N VAL A 19 -12.58 -7.44 6.12
CA VAL A 19 -13.11 -6.09 5.96
C VAL A 19 -13.34 -5.47 7.32
N ILE A 20 -12.87 -4.24 7.48
CA ILE A 20 -12.89 -3.52 8.75
C ILE A 20 -13.55 -2.15 8.54
N ASP A 21 -14.51 -1.81 9.39
CA ASP A 21 -15.11 -0.48 9.44
C ASP A 21 -14.25 0.42 10.33
N LEU A 22 -13.39 1.23 9.74
CA LEU A 22 -12.50 2.13 10.48
C LEU A 22 -13.22 3.27 11.21
N LYS A 23 -14.52 3.49 10.94
CA LYS A 23 -15.31 4.56 11.56
C LYS A 23 -16.06 4.09 12.79
N ASN A 24 -16.45 2.83 12.81
CA ASN A 24 -17.27 2.29 13.88
C ASN A 24 -16.57 1.06 14.50
N GLU A 25 -15.93 1.29 15.62
CA GLU A 25 -15.15 0.29 16.33
C GLU A 25 -15.95 -0.90 16.86
N ASN A 26 -17.28 -0.79 16.88
CA ASN A 26 -18.19 -1.86 17.33
C ASN A 26 -18.76 -2.69 16.17
N ASN A 27 -18.46 -2.34 14.91
CA ASN A 27 -18.98 -3.07 13.77
C ASN A 27 -18.07 -4.24 13.42
N HIS A 28 -18.64 -5.45 13.33
CA HIS A 28 -18.00 -6.60 12.72
C HIS A 28 -18.47 -6.74 11.26
N CYS A 29 -17.51 -6.75 10.34
CA CYS A 29 -17.82 -6.94 8.94
C CYS A 29 -17.61 -8.40 8.54
N ASN A 30 -18.50 -8.91 7.68
CA ASN A 30 -18.34 -10.24 7.13
C ASN A 30 -17.09 -10.26 6.23
N ASN A 31 -16.30 -11.32 6.34
CA ASN A 31 -15.19 -11.56 5.43
C ASN A 31 -15.75 -11.78 4.02
N ILE A 32 -15.06 -11.23 3.03
CA ILE A 32 -15.48 -11.34 1.63
C ILE A 32 -14.47 -12.18 0.84
N GLY A 33 -14.98 -12.92 -0.12
CA GLY A 33 -14.14 -13.61 -1.07
C GLY A 33 -13.23 -14.68 -0.45
N ASP A 34 -13.76 -15.55 0.39
CA ASP A 34 -13.02 -16.59 1.14
C ASP A 34 -12.17 -17.53 0.26
N ASP A 35 -12.40 -17.57 -1.05
CA ASP A 35 -11.73 -18.49 -2.00
C ASP A 35 -10.33 -18.02 -2.44
N LEU A 36 -9.78 -16.96 -1.85
CA LEU A 36 -8.39 -16.56 -2.05
C LEU A 36 -7.39 -17.38 -1.21
N SER A 37 -7.88 -18.21 -0.28
CA SER A 37 -7.05 -19.09 0.50
C SER A 37 -6.27 -20.02 -0.42
N GLY A 38 -5.03 -19.71 -0.72
CA GLY A 38 -4.13 -20.48 -1.59
C GLY A 38 -3.72 -19.81 -2.90
N LYS A 39 -4.42 -18.78 -3.38
CA LYS A 39 -4.06 -18.07 -4.62
C LYS A 39 -3.15 -16.86 -4.38
N PHE A 40 -3.43 -16.06 -3.34
CA PHE A 40 -2.56 -14.93 -2.98
C PHE A 40 -1.84 -15.24 -1.69
N LYS A 41 -0.52 -15.13 -1.77
CA LYS A 41 0.29 -15.43 -0.60
C LYS A 41 0.83 -14.15 0.02
N TYR A 42 1.84 -13.53 -0.53
CA TYR A 42 2.40 -12.28 -0.01
C TYR A 42 3.08 -11.49 -1.12
N GLY A 43 3.33 -10.20 -0.85
CA GLY A 43 3.98 -9.33 -1.83
C GLY A 43 3.10 -8.96 -3.03
N THR A 44 1.77 -9.05 -2.85
CA THR A 44 0.77 -8.59 -3.82
C THR A 44 0.66 -7.08 -3.82
N VAL A 45 0.12 -6.53 -4.90
CA VAL A 45 -0.26 -5.13 -5.03
C VAL A 45 -1.72 -5.02 -5.43
N GLY A 46 -2.34 -3.88 -5.23
CA GLY A 46 -3.74 -3.70 -5.61
C GLY A 46 -4.23 -2.27 -5.48
N GLY A 47 -5.47 -2.09 -5.86
CA GLY A 47 -6.17 -0.82 -5.79
C GLY A 47 -7.65 -0.95 -6.17
N LEU A 48 -8.41 0.09 -5.95
CA LEU A 48 -9.82 0.17 -6.30
C LEU A 48 -9.94 0.72 -7.73
N LEU A 49 -10.42 -0.10 -8.68
CA LEU A 49 -10.65 0.27 -10.07
C LEU A 49 -12.15 0.19 -10.37
N ASN A 50 -12.78 1.31 -10.72
CA ASN A 50 -14.22 1.39 -10.96
C ASN A 50 -15.03 0.72 -9.82
N ASP A 51 -14.76 1.10 -8.59
CA ASP A 51 -15.36 0.55 -7.37
C ASP A 51 -15.16 -0.97 -7.17
N GLN A 52 -14.25 -1.58 -7.90
CA GLN A 52 -13.89 -2.98 -7.75
C GLN A 52 -12.47 -3.13 -7.20
N PRO A 53 -12.30 -3.85 -6.07
CA PRO A 53 -10.98 -4.15 -5.55
C PRO A 53 -10.25 -5.11 -6.48
N VAL A 54 -9.11 -4.69 -6.98
CA VAL A 54 -8.24 -5.48 -7.87
C VAL A 54 -6.93 -5.77 -7.16
N ILE A 55 -6.47 -7.01 -7.25
CA ILE A 55 -5.23 -7.48 -6.65
C ILE A 55 -4.42 -8.21 -7.72
N CYS A 56 -3.14 -7.89 -7.83
CA CYS A 56 -2.24 -8.43 -8.83
C CYS A 56 -0.95 -8.98 -8.23
N GLY A 57 -0.35 -9.94 -8.91
CA GLY A 57 0.98 -10.44 -8.60
C GLY A 57 1.07 -11.22 -7.30
N GLY A 58 2.22 -11.15 -6.64
CA GLY A 58 2.52 -11.85 -5.40
C GLY A 58 3.36 -13.11 -5.59
N ALA A 59 3.80 -13.71 -4.48
CA ALA A 59 4.67 -14.87 -4.50
C ALA A 59 3.94 -16.18 -4.77
N TYR A 60 4.60 -17.14 -5.38
CA TYR A 60 4.36 -18.57 -5.65
C TYR A 60 3.83 -18.93 -7.03
N ILE A 61 2.54 -19.00 -7.28
CA ILE A 61 1.97 -19.49 -8.53
C ILE A 61 1.20 -18.34 -9.18
N ASP A 62 1.26 -18.26 -10.51
CA ASP A 62 0.51 -17.27 -11.27
C ASP A 62 0.81 -15.80 -10.86
N THR A 63 2.10 -15.50 -10.68
CA THR A 63 2.60 -14.22 -10.18
C THR A 63 2.36 -13.03 -11.12
N ASN A 64 1.74 -13.27 -12.26
CA ASN A 64 1.28 -12.24 -13.21
C ASN A 64 -0.24 -12.11 -13.31
N GLN A 65 -1.02 -12.83 -12.52
CA GLN A 65 -2.48 -12.74 -12.59
C GLN A 65 -3.02 -11.59 -11.75
N CYS A 66 -4.14 -11.02 -12.23
CA CYS A 66 -4.92 -10.00 -11.52
C CYS A 66 -6.33 -10.53 -11.27
N TYR A 67 -6.84 -10.27 -10.09
CA TYR A 67 -8.15 -10.74 -9.65
C TYR A 67 -8.97 -9.60 -9.08
N THR A 68 -10.29 -9.65 -9.30
CA THR A 68 -11.26 -8.80 -8.63
C THR A 68 -11.84 -9.53 -7.43
N VAL A 69 -11.89 -8.88 -6.29
CA VAL A 69 -12.55 -9.41 -5.08
C VAL A 69 -14.04 -9.09 -5.17
N LYS A 70 -14.89 -10.11 -4.93
CA LYS A 70 -16.36 -10.05 -4.92
C LYS A 70 -16.88 -10.62 -3.61
N ASP A 71 -18.14 -10.36 -3.28
CA ASP A 71 -18.80 -10.86 -2.06
C ASP A 71 -18.66 -12.40 -1.92
N GLN A 72 -18.72 -13.14 -3.02
CA GLN A 72 -18.73 -14.60 -3.04
C GLN A 72 -17.47 -15.22 -3.63
N GLY A 73 -16.33 -14.55 -3.54
CA GLY A 73 -15.07 -15.09 -4.04
C GLY A 73 -14.27 -14.10 -4.89
N THR A 74 -13.31 -14.63 -5.63
CA THR A 74 -12.47 -13.84 -6.52
C THR A 74 -12.60 -14.27 -7.95
N LEU A 75 -12.66 -13.31 -8.85
CA LEU A 75 -12.70 -13.54 -10.28
C LEU A 75 -11.36 -13.19 -10.90
N LEU A 76 -10.78 -14.11 -11.68
CA LEU A 76 -9.65 -13.79 -12.55
C LEU A 76 -10.07 -12.70 -13.53
N SER A 77 -9.43 -11.55 -13.45
CA SER A 77 -9.81 -10.35 -14.19
C SER A 77 -8.79 -9.97 -15.26
N GLY A 78 -7.64 -10.64 -15.29
CA GLY A 78 -6.66 -10.43 -16.33
C GLY A 78 -5.24 -10.80 -15.92
N THR A 79 -4.27 -10.36 -16.73
CA THR A 79 -2.86 -10.69 -16.53
C THR A 79 -1.95 -9.49 -16.77
N LEU A 80 -0.81 -9.51 -16.07
CA LEU A 80 0.35 -8.66 -16.31
C LEU A 80 1.25 -9.29 -17.37
N HIS A 81 2.12 -8.50 -17.97
CA HIS A 81 3.15 -9.00 -18.88
C HIS A 81 4.24 -9.78 -18.13
N GLU A 82 4.62 -9.30 -16.94
CA GLU A 82 5.69 -9.91 -16.15
C GLU A 82 5.16 -10.50 -14.84
N ASN A 83 5.82 -11.55 -14.39
CA ASN A 83 5.67 -11.99 -13.01
C ASN A 83 6.14 -10.90 -12.06
N ARG A 84 5.37 -10.64 -11.00
CA ARG A 84 5.72 -9.56 -10.06
C ARG A 84 5.40 -9.93 -8.62
N MET A 85 6.40 -9.82 -7.78
CA MET A 85 6.26 -9.86 -6.32
C MET A 85 7.03 -8.71 -5.69
N PHE A 86 6.58 -8.24 -4.54
CA PHE A 86 7.20 -7.12 -3.81
C PHE A 86 7.28 -5.82 -4.61
N SER A 87 6.36 -5.67 -5.55
CA SER A 87 6.12 -4.44 -6.30
C SER A 87 5.38 -3.41 -5.43
N ALA A 88 5.22 -2.21 -5.96
CA ALA A 88 4.30 -1.23 -5.40
C ALA A 88 3.27 -0.81 -6.46
N SER A 89 2.15 -0.22 -6.03
CA SER A 89 1.12 0.23 -6.95
C SER A 89 0.41 1.49 -6.48
N ALA A 90 -0.14 2.22 -7.45
CA ALA A 90 -1.09 3.31 -7.23
C ALA A 90 -2.16 3.28 -8.32
N VAL A 91 -3.36 3.78 -8.01
CA VAL A 91 -4.42 3.96 -9.02
C VAL A 91 -4.26 5.32 -9.68
N ILE A 92 -3.98 5.31 -10.97
CA ILE A 92 -3.78 6.50 -11.81
C ILE A 92 -4.75 6.42 -13.00
N ASN A 93 -5.61 7.41 -13.16
CA ASN A 93 -6.59 7.46 -14.26
C ASN A 93 -7.33 6.13 -14.47
N ASP A 94 -7.96 5.60 -13.42
CA ASP A 94 -8.71 4.33 -13.41
C ASP A 94 -7.92 3.09 -13.85
N SER A 95 -6.60 3.17 -13.83
CA SER A 95 -5.70 2.06 -14.09
C SER A 95 -4.78 1.81 -12.90
N LEU A 96 -4.43 0.56 -12.67
CA LEU A 96 -3.48 0.21 -11.61
C LEU A 96 -2.06 0.30 -12.19
N TRP A 97 -1.34 1.34 -11.80
CA TRP A 97 0.09 1.45 -12.10
C TRP A 97 0.89 0.57 -11.12
N ILE A 98 1.58 -0.41 -11.68
CA ILE A 98 2.38 -1.40 -10.92
C ILE A 98 3.83 -1.18 -11.28
N THR A 99 4.70 -1.07 -10.27
CA THR A 99 6.07 -0.61 -10.43
C THR A 99 7.08 -1.61 -9.87
N GLY A 100 8.16 -1.85 -10.60
CA GLY A 100 9.30 -2.65 -10.14
C GLY A 100 8.93 -4.05 -9.65
N GLY A 101 9.59 -4.49 -8.60
CA GLY A 101 9.40 -5.80 -8.00
C GLY A 101 10.44 -6.82 -8.45
N PHE A 102 10.17 -8.09 -8.15
CA PHE A 102 11.01 -9.24 -8.46
C PHE A 102 10.20 -10.24 -9.30
N ASP A 103 10.77 -10.71 -10.41
CA ASP A 103 10.11 -11.61 -11.35
C ASP A 103 10.32 -13.11 -11.06
N GLY A 104 11.11 -13.42 -10.02
CA GLY A 104 11.56 -14.76 -9.66
C GLY A 104 13.03 -15.01 -10.03
N SER A 105 13.63 -14.16 -10.86
CA SER A 105 15.03 -14.27 -11.30
C SER A 105 15.80 -12.96 -11.11
N SER A 106 15.16 -11.83 -11.36
CA SER A 106 15.79 -10.51 -11.36
C SER A 106 14.88 -9.43 -10.80
N LEU A 107 15.48 -8.31 -10.41
CA LEU A 107 14.75 -7.10 -10.06
C LEU A 107 14.34 -6.37 -11.33
N SER A 108 13.11 -5.90 -11.37
CA SER A 108 12.55 -5.18 -12.51
C SER A 108 12.61 -3.66 -12.32
N LYS A 109 12.89 -2.94 -13.40
CA LYS A 109 12.62 -1.51 -13.54
C LYS A 109 11.43 -1.22 -14.44
N ALA A 110 10.83 -2.26 -15.01
CA ALA A 110 9.62 -2.13 -15.80
C ALA A 110 8.42 -1.73 -14.92
N THR A 111 7.51 -0.99 -15.49
CA THR A 111 6.20 -0.72 -14.90
C THR A 111 5.09 -1.12 -15.86
N GLU A 112 3.92 -1.36 -15.33
CA GLU A 112 2.75 -1.74 -16.10
C GLU A 112 1.52 -0.97 -15.64
N MET A 113 0.66 -0.61 -16.59
CA MET A 113 -0.67 -0.07 -16.35
C MET A 113 -1.70 -1.18 -16.58
N PHE A 114 -2.27 -1.73 -15.52
CA PHE A 114 -3.33 -2.73 -15.65
C PHE A 114 -4.69 -2.05 -15.81
N HIS A 115 -5.40 -2.44 -16.86
CA HIS A 115 -6.71 -1.92 -17.24
C HIS A 115 -7.78 -2.98 -17.00
N LEU A 116 -8.63 -2.79 -16.00
CA LEU A 116 -9.65 -3.76 -15.64
C LEU A 116 -10.61 -4.09 -16.79
N ALA A 117 -11.05 -3.07 -17.53
CA ALA A 117 -11.97 -3.26 -18.66
C ALA A 117 -11.36 -4.07 -19.81
N LEU A 118 -10.04 -4.06 -19.96
CA LEU A 118 -9.33 -4.81 -21.00
C LEU A 118 -8.85 -6.19 -20.52
N GLY A 119 -8.83 -6.43 -19.23
CA GLY A 119 -8.30 -7.66 -18.63
C GLY A 119 -6.81 -7.87 -18.89
N LYS A 120 -6.05 -6.80 -19.15
CA LYS A 120 -4.61 -6.87 -19.44
C LYS A 120 -3.89 -5.59 -19.05
N SER A 121 -2.58 -5.69 -18.94
CA SER A 121 -1.70 -4.54 -18.75
C SER A 121 -1.11 -4.03 -20.08
N THR A 122 -0.65 -2.79 -20.02
CA THR A 122 0.20 -2.16 -21.03
C THR A 122 1.49 -1.69 -20.38
N PRO A 123 2.62 -1.59 -21.10
CA PRO A 123 3.84 -1.00 -20.56
C PRO A 123 3.58 0.40 -20.02
N GLY A 124 4.14 0.68 -18.85
CA GLY A 124 4.16 2.00 -18.24
C GLY A 124 5.55 2.65 -18.36
N PRO A 125 5.74 3.82 -17.74
CA PRO A 125 7.03 4.51 -17.74
C PRO A 125 8.08 3.72 -16.97
N GLU A 126 9.22 3.43 -17.60
CA GLU A 126 10.30 2.68 -16.97
C GLU A 126 10.88 3.43 -15.76
N LEU A 127 11.14 2.70 -14.66
CA LEU A 127 11.75 3.27 -13.46
C LEU A 127 13.21 3.65 -13.75
N PRO A 128 13.75 4.66 -13.07
CA PRO A 128 15.16 5.04 -13.21
C PRO A 128 16.14 3.91 -12.86
N TYR A 129 15.72 2.96 -12.02
CA TYR A 129 16.52 1.80 -11.59
C TYR A 129 15.61 0.65 -11.14
N PRO A 130 16.12 -0.61 -11.15
CA PRO A 130 15.35 -1.74 -10.62
C PRO A 130 15.21 -1.63 -9.09
N VAL A 131 14.01 -1.91 -8.58
CA VAL A 131 13.70 -1.76 -7.15
C VAL A 131 12.61 -2.72 -6.72
N TYR A 132 12.65 -3.17 -5.46
CA TYR A 132 11.62 -3.94 -4.81
C TYR A 132 11.44 -3.49 -3.35
N HIS A 133 10.32 -3.82 -2.73
CA HIS A 133 9.98 -3.37 -1.37
C HIS A 133 10.01 -1.85 -1.19
N HIS A 134 9.79 -1.13 -2.26
CA HIS A 134 9.52 0.31 -2.24
C HIS A 134 8.03 0.55 -2.01
N CYS A 135 7.64 1.78 -1.76
CA CYS A 135 6.24 2.18 -1.81
C CYS A 135 6.00 3.21 -2.92
N VAL A 136 4.74 3.31 -3.34
CA VAL A 136 4.28 4.34 -4.27
C VAL A 136 3.18 5.14 -3.60
N ALA A 137 3.37 6.45 -3.53
CA ALA A 137 2.38 7.40 -3.04
C ALA A 137 1.74 8.15 -4.22
N LYS A 138 0.42 8.05 -4.36
CA LYS A 138 -0.34 8.84 -5.33
C LYS A 138 -0.44 10.28 -4.83
N ILE A 139 0.08 11.24 -5.60
CA ILE A 139 0.00 12.66 -5.26
C ILE A 139 -1.31 13.27 -5.78
N ASN A 140 -1.65 12.96 -7.02
CA ASN A 140 -2.91 13.33 -7.69
C ASN A 140 -3.18 12.35 -8.84
N ASP A 141 -4.16 12.64 -9.69
CA ASP A 141 -4.53 11.74 -10.81
C ASP A 141 -3.46 11.64 -11.91
N PHE A 142 -2.47 12.54 -11.90
CA PHE A 142 -1.42 12.60 -12.92
C PHE A 142 -0.02 12.44 -12.36
N GLN A 143 0.13 12.33 -11.03
CA GLN A 143 1.45 12.28 -10.39
C GLN A 143 1.49 11.22 -9.30
N ALA A 144 2.56 10.43 -9.31
CA ALA A 144 2.86 9.48 -8.26
C ALA A 144 4.35 9.45 -7.94
N MET A 145 4.66 9.16 -6.69
CA MET A 145 6.02 9.18 -6.15
C MET A 145 6.45 7.77 -5.76
N MET A 146 7.61 7.33 -6.26
CA MET A 146 8.31 6.14 -5.82
C MET A 146 9.27 6.48 -4.68
N ILE A 147 9.22 5.72 -3.58
CA ILE A 147 9.96 6.03 -2.35
C ILE A 147 10.59 4.78 -1.76
N GLY A 148 11.86 4.88 -1.40
CA GLY A 148 12.60 3.83 -0.69
C GLY A 148 12.81 2.56 -1.51
N GLY A 149 12.86 1.42 -0.82
CA GLY A 149 13.14 0.12 -1.41
C GLY A 149 14.60 -0.33 -1.21
N PHE A 150 14.85 -1.57 -1.61
CA PHE A 150 16.21 -2.14 -1.54
C PHE A 150 16.92 -2.08 -2.88
N TYR A 151 18.21 -2.19 -2.83
CA TYR A 151 19.22 -2.22 -3.89
C TYR A 151 19.86 -0.87 -4.20
N ASN A 152 19.21 0.26 -3.88
CA ASN A 152 19.85 1.55 -4.02
C ASN A 152 19.32 2.52 -2.95
N LEU A 153 20.22 3.25 -2.31
CA LEU A 153 19.89 4.37 -1.42
C LEU A 153 19.50 5.61 -2.24
N ASN A 154 18.70 5.42 -3.28
CA ASN A 154 18.36 6.47 -4.20
C ASN A 154 17.32 7.42 -3.59
N PRO A 155 17.36 8.68 -3.99
CA PRO A 155 16.32 9.62 -3.63
C PRO A 155 14.95 9.14 -4.15
N PRO A 156 13.84 9.61 -3.60
CA PRO A 156 12.53 9.44 -4.18
C PRO A 156 12.44 10.07 -5.57
N TYR A 157 11.56 9.51 -6.40
CA TYR A 157 11.29 10.01 -7.74
C TYR A 157 9.80 10.24 -7.91
N LEU A 158 9.44 11.43 -8.39
CA LEU A 158 8.09 11.79 -8.80
C LEU A 158 7.95 11.57 -10.30
N TYR A 159 6.96 10.82 -10.74
CA TYR A 159 6.58 10.72 -12.14
C TYR A 159 5.34 11.57 -12.42
N ASP A 160 5.43 12.39 -13.46
CA ASP A 160 4.32 13.16 -13.99
C ASP A 160 3.85 12.52 -15.31
N PHE A 161 2.64 11.96 -15.29
CA PHE A 161 2.05 11.26 -16.44
C PHE A 161 1.61 12.20 -17.58
N GLN A 162 1.45 13.49 -17.30
CA GLN A 162 1.14 14.49 -18.35
C GLN A 162 2.41 14.98 -19.05
N GLN A 163 3.49 15.13 -18.29
CA GLN A 163 4.79 15.56 -18.82
C GLN A 163 5.64 14.38 -19.29
N GLU A 164 5.24 13.15 -18.98
CA GLU A 164 6.00 11.90 -19.23
C GLU A 164 7.43 11.96 -18.70
N ALA A 165 7.62 12.54 -17.52
CA ALA A 165 8.94 12.85 -16.99
C ALA A 165 9.09 12.47 -15.52
N TRP A 166 10.31 11.99 -15.18
CA TRP A 166 10.76 11.77 -13.82
C TRP A 166 11.44 13.01 -13.24
N THR A 167 11.04 13.39 -12.03
CA THR A 167 11.71 14.42 -11.23
C THR A 167 12.34 13.78 -10.00
N VAL A 168 13.62 14.05 -9.76
CA VAL A 168 14.32 13.61 -8.54
C VAL A 168 13.92 14.52 -7.39
N LEU A 169 13.58 13.93 -6.24
CA LEU A 169 13.25 14.64 -5.02
C LEU A 169 14.36 14.47 -3.96
N PRO A 170 14.42 15.34 -2.95
CA PRO A 170 15.38 15.18 -1.85
C PRO A 170 15.25 13.81 -1.17
N SER A 171 16.40 13.25 -0.78
CA SER A 171 16.46 11.95 -0.10
C SER A 171 15.76 11.98 1.26
N LEU A 172 15.24 10.82 1.68
CA LEU A 172 14.85 10.56 3.07
C LEU A 172 16.03 10.82 4.01
N MET A 173 15.74 11.26 5.22
CA MET A 173 16.75 11.37 6.28
C MET A 173 17.31 10.00 6.67
N GLU A 174 16.44 8.98 6.69
CA GLU A 174 16.81 7.58 6.92
C GLU A 174 16.37 6.72 5.73
N PRO A 175 17.32 6.24 4.89
CA PRO A 175 17.00 5.32 3.80
C PRO A 175 16.34 4.04 4.33
N ARG A 176 15.27 3.59 3.68
CA ARG A 176 14.46 2.46 4.15
C ARG A 176 13.78 1.70 3.03
N GLY A 177 13.70 0.38 3.17
CA GLY A 177 12.83 -0.50 2.40
C GLY A 177 11.77 -1.15 3.30
N MET A 178 10.77 -1.80 2.71
CA MET A 178 9.65 -2.43 3.44
C MET A 178 8.90 -1.44 4.35
N ALA A 179 8.98 -0.15 4.04
CA ALA A 179 8.24 0.91 4.69
C ALA A 179 6.84 1.05 4.10
N GLY A 180 5.91 1.57 4.88
CA GLY A 180 4.64 2.05 4.37
C GLY A 180 4.72 3.52 3.96
N CYS A 181 3.88 3.94 3.01
CA CYS A 181 3.67 5.35 2.70
C CYS A 181 2.22 5.66 2.37
N ALA A 182 1.82 6.89 2.61
CA ALA A 182 0.51 7.41 2.29
C ALA A 182 0.56 8.92 2.03
N THR A 183 -0.46 9.45 1.39
CA THR A 183 -0.65 10.90 1.22
C THR A 183 -1.74 11.38 2.16
N PHE A 184 -1.60 12.61 2.64
CA PHE A 184 -2.64 13.33 3.39
C PHE A 184 -2.53 14.82 3.11
N GLU A 185 -3.53 15.59 3.50
CA GLU A 185 -3.52 17.05 3.36
C GLU A 185 -3.23 17.70 4.70
N GLU A 186 -2.31 18.64 4.70
CA GLU A 186 -2.01 19.51 5.83
C GLU A 186 -2.05 20.95 5.36
N GLN A 187 -2.93 21.77 5.95
CA GLN A 187 -3.15 23.16 5.56
C GLN A 187 -3.48 23.33 4.05
N GLY A 188 -4.25 22.41 3.48
CA GLY A 188 -4.63 22.43 2.06
C GLY A 188 -3.52 22.02 1.09
N GLN A 189 -2.40 21.49 1.59
CA GLN A 189 -1.28 21.01 0.78
C GLN A 189 -1.10 19.51 0.93
N VAL A 190 -0.82 18.83 -0.18
CA VAL A 190 -0.54 17.40 -0.17
C VAL A 190 0.82 17.13 0.47
N LYS A 191 0.82 16.26 1.47
CA LYS A 191 2.01 15.73 2.14
C LYS A 191 2.11 14.24 1.89
N VAL A 192 3.32 13.72 1.91
CA VAL A 192 3.60 12.27 1.88
C VAL A 192 4.23 11.88 3.20
N ILE A 193 3.64 10.90 3.88
CA ILE A 193 4.25 10.29 5.07
C ILE A 193 4.83 8.93 4.71
N VAL A 194 6.03 8.65 5.20
CA VAL A 194 6.71 7.35 5.13
C VAL A 194 6.95 6.88 6.54
N SER A 195 6.61 5.64 6.86
CA SER A 195 6.70 5.12 8.22
C SER A 195 7.46 3.79 8.30
N GLY A 196 8.19 3.59 9.39
CA GLY A 196 8.87 2.34 9.69
C GLY A 196 9.82 1.86 8.61
N GLY A 197 9.79 0.56 8.33
CA GLY A 197 10.69 -0.07 7.37
C GLY A 197 11.98 -0.56 8.01
N THR A 198 12.91 -0.97 7.15
CA THR A 198 14.20 -1.51 7.60
C THR A 198 15.32 -1.14 6.65
N MET A 199 16.54 -1.04 7.18
CA MET A 199 17.77 -0.92 6.41
C MET A 199 18.93 -1.52 7.17
N ASN A 200 19.77 -2.33 6.50
CA ASN A 200 20.97 -2.96 7.10
C ASN A 200 20.71 -3.70 8.41
N GLY A 201 19.53 -4.35 8.53
CA GLY A 201 19.14 -5.10 9.73
C GLY A 201 18.56 -4.26 10.86
N GLN A 202 18.56 -2.93 10.74
CA GLN A 202 17.85 -2.03 11.65
C GLN A 202 16.40 -1.90 11.21
N VAL A 203 15.45 -2.00 12.14
CA VAL A 203 14.02 -1.75 11.96
C VAL A 203 13.66 -0.43 12.61
N PHE A 204 12.89 0.39 11.91
CA PHE A 204 12.58 1.75 12.33
C PHE A 204 11.19 1.87 12.95
N SER A 205 11.07 2.78 13.94
CA SER A 205 9.81 3.37 14.42
C SER A 205 9.61 4.78 13.85
N SER A 206 10.68 5.37 13.32
CA SER A 206 10.65 6.73 12.80
C SER A 206 9.72 6.87 11.61
N THR A 207 9.15 8.06 11.46
CA THR A 207 8.37 8.47 10.28
C THR A 207 8.93 9.79 9.74
N GLU A 208 8.77 9.97 8.44
CA GLU A 208 9.19 11.19 7.75
C GLU A 208 8.05 11.73 6.91
N ILE A 209 7.88 13.04 6.90
CA ILE A 209 6.82 13.74 6.15
C ILE A 209 7.48 14.67 5.14
N LEU A 210 7.14 14.46 3.86
CA LEU A 210 7.53 15.35 2.77
C LEU A 210 6.44 16.39 2.51
N ASP A 211 6.84 17.61 2.48
CA ASP A 211 6.09 18.66 1.80
C ASP A 211 6.37 18.57 0.30
N VAL A 212 5.37 18.15 -0.47
CA VAL A 212 5.54 17.91 -1.91
C VAL A 212 5.85 19.22 -2.66
N GLN A 213 5.28 20.35 -2.20
CA GLN A 213 5.45 21.63 -2.86
C GLN A 213 6.85 22.23 -2.64
N SER A 214 7.35 22.18 -1.40
CA SER A 214 8.68 22.72 -1.07
C SER A 214 9.81 21.73 -1.29
N GLY A 215 9.49 20.43 -1.42
CA GLY A 215 10.48 19.36 -1.52
C GLY A 215 11.24 19.10 -0.20
N THR A 216 10.72 19.49 0.95
CA THR A 216 11.40 19.37 2.24
C THR A 216 10.85 18.24 3.08
N TRP A 217 11.75 17.39 3.61
CA TRP A 217 11.42 16.37 4.60
C TRP A 217 11.52 16.91 6.03
N ARG A 218 10.60 16.48 6.87
CA ARG A 218 10.66 16.66 8.33
C ARG A 218 10.37 15.36 9.06
N GLN A 219 10.78 15.26 10.31
CA GLN A 219 10.34 14.15 11.15
C GLN A 219 8.83 14.22 11.35
N GLY A 220 8.19 13.06 11.26
CA GLY A 220 6.81 12.83 11.65
C GLY A 220 6.72 12.21 13.05
N PRO A 221 5.51 11.89 13.54
CA PRO A 221 5.32 11.24 14.82
C PRO A 221 5.87 9.82 14.78
N GLU A 222 6.67 9.42 15.76
CA GLU A 222 7.18 8.05 15.84
C GLU A 222 6.05 7.02 16.04
N LEU A 223 6.16 5.88 15.35
CA LEU A 223 5.30 4.74 15.63
C LEU A 223 5.53 4.22 17.06
N PRO A 224 4.51 3.68 17.74
CA PRO A 224 4.64 3.13 19.09
C PRO A 224 5.62 1.96 19.21
N GLN A 225 5.97 1.35 18.09
CA GLN A 225 6.94 0.26 17.99
C GLN A 225 7.68 0.27 16.66
N THR A 226 8.83 -0.37 16.59
CA THR A 226 9.52 -0.61 15.32
C THR A 226 8.67 -1.53 14.43
N LEU A 227 8.46 -1.16 13.15
CA LEU A 227 7.51 -1.85 12.28
C LEU A 227 8.00 -1.84 10.83
N TYR A 228 7.82 -2.95 10.11
CA TYR A 228 8.13 -3.07 8.69
C TYR A 228 7.13 -3.99 7.99
N LYS A 229 7.07 -3.96 6.66
CA LYS A 229 6.12 -4.76 5.84
C LYS A 229 4.64 -4.52 6.21
N HIS A 230 4.33 -3.39 6.80
CA HIS A 230 2.96 -2.95 7.08
C HIS A 230 2.37 -2.25 5.86
N SER A 231 1.06 -2.08 5.86
CA SER A 231 0.38 -1.28 4.86
C SER A 231 -0.08 0.06 5.44
N MET A 232 -0.24 1.05 4.58
CA MET A 232 -0.83 2.34 4.94
C MET A 232 -1.96 2.69 3.98
N VAL A 233 -3.00 3.31 4.53
CA VAL A 233 -4.10 3.89 3.75
C VAL A 233 -4.50 5.25 4.34
N THR A 234 -5.10 6.09 3.52
CA THR A 234 -5.69 7.35 3.98
C THR A 234 -7.19 7.35 3.70
N GLN A 235 -7.99 7.59 4.73
CA GLN A 235 -9.45 7.71 4.64
C GLN A 235 -9.88 9.05 5.23
N ASN A 236 -10.59 9.88 4.45
CA ASN A 236 -11.06 11.20 4.90
C ASN A 236 -9.93 12.04 5.53
N ASN A 237 -8.79 12.08 4.88
CA ASN A 237 -7.58 12.75 5.35
C ASN A 237 -6.95 12.18 6.64
N GLN A 238 -7.42 11.03 7.10
CA GLN A 238 -6.90 10.31 8.26
C GLN A 238 -5.98 9.20 7.81
N VAL A 239 -4.74 9.19 8.25
CA VAL A 239 -3.73 8.17 7.90
C VAL A 239 -3.81 7.00 8.87
N TYR A 240 -3.78 5.78 8.33
CA TYR A 240 -3.76 4.53 9.10
C TYR A 240 -2.54 3.69 8.74
N VAL A 241 -1.97 3.05 9.75
CA VAL A 241 -0.94 2.01 9.65
C VAL A 241 -1.56 0.69 10.07
N ILE A 242 -1.44 -0.34 9.25
CA ILE A 242 -2.14 -1.61 9.45
C ILE A 242 -1.14 -2.76 9.47
N GLY A 243 -1.25 -3.64 10.47
CA GLY A 243 -0.47 -4.88 10.57
C GLY A 243 1.04 -4.67 10.46
N GLY A 244 1.72 -5.57 9.75
CA GLY A 244 3.17 -5.55 9.58
C GLY A 244 3.89 -6.56 10.44
N GLU A 245 5.18 -6.38 10.61
CA GLU A 245 6.07 -7.28 11.35
C GLU A 245 6.98 -6.50 12.29
N THR A 246 7.19 -7.03 13.48
CA THR A 246 8.17 -6.57 14.47
C THR A 246 9.18 -7.70 14.74
N LYS A 247 10.16 -7.46 15.60
CA LYS A 247 11.05 -8.52 16.07
C LYS A 247 10.31 -9.63 16.85
N GLN A 248 9.12 -9.35 17.37
CA GLN A 248 8.28 -10.27 18.13
C GLN A 248 7.32 -11.08 17.24
N GLY A 249 7.18 -10.72 15.95
CA GLY A 249 6.32 -11.41 14.98
C GLY A 249 5.32 -10.48 14.29
N TYR A 250 4.35 -11.12 13.62
CA TYR A 250 3.33 -10.43 12.84
C TYR A 250 2.36 -9.68 13.72
N GLN A 251 1.90 -8.53 13.23
CA GLN A 251 1.02 -7.62 13.96
C GLN A 251 -0.40 -7.65 13.41
N SER A 252 -1.36 -7.45 14.32
CA SER A 252 -2.77 -7.24 13.99
C SER A 252 -3.23 -5.81 14.26
N THR A 253 -2.37 -4.98 14.82
CA THR A 253 -2.69 -3.62 15.25
C THR A 253 -3.00 -2.70 14.08
N ILE A 254 -3.91 -1.76 14.32
CA ILE A 254 -4.19 -0.63 13.44
C ILE A 254 -3.90 0.64 14.25
N TYR A 255 -3.04 1.49 13.71
CA TYR A 255 -2.77 2.81 14.26
C TYR A 255 -3.40 3.87 13.37
N ARG A 256 -3.96 4.91 13.98
CA ARG A 256 -4.46 6.12 13.32
C ARG A 256 -3.58 7.30 13.71
N MET A 257 -3.18 8.11 12.74
CA MET A 257 -2.45 9.34 13.02
C MET A 257 -3.44 10.43 13.46
N GLU A 258 -3.28 10.97 14.64
CA GLU A 258 -4.06 12.09 15.15
C GLU A 258 -3.17 13.32 15.30
N CYS A 259 -3.66 14.45 14.81
CA CYS A 259 -2.95 15.72 14.89
C CYS A 259 -3.80 16.76 15.62
N SER A 260 -3.19 17.55 16.50
CA SER A 260 -3.79 18.71 17.12
C SER A 260 -3.86 19.89 16.14
N GLU A 261 -4.59 20.95 16.51
CA GLU A 261 -4.61 22.21 15.75
C GLU A 261 -3.22 22.85 15.63
N LEU A 262 -2.29 22.54 16.53
CA LEU A 262 -0.90 22.99 16.52
C LEU A 262 0.02 22.09 15.69
N LEU A 263 -0.54 21.13 14.92
CA LEU A 263 0.20 20.13 14.12
C LEU A 263 1.12 19.21 14.93
N GLU A 264 0.86 19.04 16.21
CA GLU A 264 1.46 18.00 17.01
C GLU A 264 0.71 16.70 16.75
N CYS A 265 1.35 15.77 16.06
CA CYS A 265 0.76 14.50 15.66
C CYS A 265 1.29 13.34 16.51
N HIS A 266 0.43 12.34 16.75
CA HIS A 266 0.80 11.07 17.39
C HIS A 266 0.02 9.92 16.76
N TRP A 267 0.44 8.68 17.03
CA TRP A 267 -0.27 7.48 16.61
C TRP A 267 -1.14 6.94 17.75
N GLN A 268 -2.44 6.88 17.49
CA GLN A 268 -3.42 6.26 18.38
C GLN A 268 -3.64 4.80 17.93
N GLU A 269 -3.45 3.84 18.83
CA GLU A 269 -3.83 2.46 18.59
C GLU A 269 -5.36 2.34 18.66
N LEU A 270 -5.97 1.75 17.62
CA LEU A 270 -7.40 1.49 17.59
C LEU A 270 -7.74 0.21 18.36
N THR A 271 -8.97 0.11 18.87
CA THR A 271 -9.50 -1.13 19.46
C THR A 271 -9.72 -2.21 18.41
N GLN A 272 -10.08 -1.80 17.19
CA GLN A 272 -10.17 -2.70 16.03
C GLN A 272 -8.80 -3.21 15.63
N LYS A 273 -8.79 -4.48 15.24
CA LYS A 273 -7.59 -5.17 14.75
C LYS A 273 -7.93 -6.04 13.55
N ILE A 274 -6.96 -6.33 12.70
CA ILE A 274 -7.11 -7.42 11.77
C ILE A 274 -7.16 -8.74 12.56
N GLN A 275 -8.03 -9.66 12.17
CA GLN A 275 -8.23 -10.92 12.90
C GLN A 275 -7.00 -11.81 12.84
N THR A 276 -6.36 -11.86 11.66
CA THR A 276 -5.14 -12.63 11.45
C THR A 276 -3.93 -11.70 11.39
N PRO A 277 -3.02 -11.72 12.39
CA PRO A 277 -1.78 -10.96 12.33
C PRO A 277 -1.00 -11.26 11.05
N ARG A 278 -0.60 -10.25 10.28
CA ARG A 278 0.04 -10.46 8.98
C ARG A 278 0.95 -9.31 8.54
N CYS A 279 1.84 -9.65 7.60
CA CYS A 279 2.70 -8.69 6.91
C CYS A 279 2.69 -8.93 5.38
N GLN A 280 3.24 -7.99 4.59
CA GLN A 280 3.35 -8.10 3.12
C GLN A 280 2.01 -8.38 2.42
N PHE A 281 0.96 -7.77 2.88
CA PHE A 281 -0.40 -7.87 2.37
C PHE A 281 -0.78 -6.60 1.62
N THR A 282 -1.88 -6.67 0.88
CA THR A 282 -2.51 -5.50 0.28
C THR A 282 -3.64 -5.00 1.17
N ALA A 283 -3.64 -3.70 1.46
CA ALA A 283 -4.76 -3.01 2.10
C ALA A 283 -5.27 -1.90 1.19
N MET A 284 -6.58 -1.76 1.09
CA MET A 284 -7.21 -0.71 0.30
C MET A 284 -8.58 -0.33 0.86
N LEU A 285 -9.01 0.89 0.58
CA LEU A 285 -10.37 1.31 0.87
C LEU A 285 -11.33 0.79 -0.19
N VAL A 286 -12.49 0.31 0.25
CA VAL A 286 -13.52 -0.27 -0.60
C VAL A 286 -14.89 0.36 -0.27
N PRO A 287 -15.85 0.41 -1.23
CA PRO A 287 -17.20 0.89 -0.99
C PRO A 287 -17.92 0.11 0.13
N ASP A 288 -18.84 0.79 0.82
CA ASP A 288 -19.60 0.18 1.92
C ASP A 288 -20.45 -1.01 1.47
N GLU A 289 -20.88 -1.00 0.22
CA GLU A 289 -21.73 -2.03 -0.36
C GLU A 289 -21.00 -3.37 -0.55
N LEU A 290 -19.68 -3.35 -0.60
CA LEU A 290 -18.88 -4.57 -0.83
C LEU A 290 -18.90 -5.53 0.35
N ALA A 291 -19.11 -5.06 1.56
CA ALA A 291 -19.20 -5.91 2.73
C ALA A 291 -20.24 -5.38 3.71
N LYS A 292 -21.08 -6.28 4.20
CA LYS A 292 -22.06 -5.96 5.26
C LYS A 292 -21.36 -6.03 6.61
N CYS A 293 -21.50 -4.96 7.39
CA CYS A 293 -21.06 -4.93 8.78
C CYS A 293 -22.27 -4.89 9.69
N GLU A 294 -22.30 -5.75 10.68
CA GLU A 294 -23.39 -5.84 11.67
C GLU A 294 -22.97 -5.06 12.92
N GLN A 295 -23.93 -4.35 13.51
CA GLN A 295 -23.76 -3.76 14.84
C GLN A 295 -23.96 -4.85 15.89
N ASN A 296 -23.01 -4.98 16.80
CA ASN A 296 -23.20 -5.79 18.02
C ASN A 296 -24.08 -5.07 19.04
#